data_88d16ffeab493c0b557869dddae59e7c
#
_entry.id   88d16ffeab493c0b557869dddae59e7c
#
_cell.length_a   1.000
_cell.length_b   1.000
_cell.length_c   1.000
_cell.angle_alpha   90.00
_cell.angle_beta   90.00
_cell.angle_gamma   90.00
#
_symmetry.space_group_name_H-M   'P 1'
#
loop_
_entity.id
_entity.type
_entity.pdbx_description
1 polymer ?
#
loop_
_entity_poly.entity_id
_entity_poly.type
_entity_poly.pdbx_seq_one_letter_code
_entity_poly.pdbx_strand_id
1 'polypeptide(L)'
;MTAVSETAPTQRFVSNGDIRIAIYEQGNPDGPVVVMVHGWPDSHVLWDGVVPLLADRFRVITYDNRGVGPSSSPKQYTEYTMARLADDFAAVVDAVSPDRPVHVLAHDWGSVSVWEYLARPAASSRVASFTSVSGPSQDHLVAWMFDSLKRPYRPKTFFRALSQALRLTYMAVFSVPVLTPAMVRAVVTPVRVQRALTLTDGIPANQIHHSDDIAREAANTLKIYRANYFRSFSGRVRRDHYVDVPVQVIVNTEDRWVRPHGYDDEARWVPRFWRRDIKAGHWSPFSHPQVLAGSVAEMVDVTEGLPPSRAMRRARVGRPRDPFSDVLVSVTGAGSGIGRATAIEFARQGAEVVASDVDEVSVRETAKSIAAQGGIAHAYTLDVSDADDVEAFADEVCKEHGVPDIVVNNAGVGHAGRFIDTPAQEWDRVLDINLGGVVNCCRAFACRLVERGTGGHIVNVASAAAFAPLQSLNAYCTSKAAVYMFSDCLRAELDAAGIGLTTVCPGPVHTNIVNTARFNAPPGKASQASRRRRQWEKLFAARRFGPEKAAKAIVSAVQKNKPMRPVTPEAYLLYGTSRLAPQALRSAARGQVM
;
A
#
# COMPACT_ATOMS: atom_id res chain seq x y z
N MET A 1 -27.30 2.97 1.04
CA MET A 1 -26.87 2.01 2.09
C MET A 1 -28.09 1.19 2.48
N THR A 2 -28.23 0.01 1.89
CA THR A 2 -29.23 -1.00 2.29
C THR A 2 -28.73 -1.62 3.58
N ALA A 3 -29.55 -1.63 4.62
CA ALA A 3 -29.24 -2.27 5.89
C ALA A 3 -28.95 -3.75 5.65
N VAL A 4 -27.70 -4.16 5.85
CA VAL A 4 -27.31 -5.57 5.91
C VAL A 4 -28.09 -6.18 7.07
N SER A 5 -28.92 -7.18 6.79
CA SER A 5 -29.58 -7.99 7.82
C SER A 5 -28.46 -8.70 8.60
N GLU A 6 -28.17 -8.23 9.81
CA GLU A 6 -27.32 -8.93 10.77
C GLU A 6 -28.01 -10.22 11.23
N THR A 7 -28.03 -11.23 10.37
CA THR A 7 -28.40 -12.57 10.81
C THR A 7 -27.26 -13.12 11.65
N ALA A 8 -27.53 -13.43 12.92
CA ALA A 8 -26.55 -14.07 13.79
C ALA A 8 -25.98 -15.34 13.12
N PRO A 9 -24.69 -15.66 13.33
CA PRO A 9 -24.07 -16.83 12.72
C PRO A 9 -24.78 -18.12 13.14
N THR A 10 -25.01 -19.01 12.19
CA THR A 10 -25.51 -20.35 12.49
C THR A 10 -24.35 -21.22 12.94
N GLN A 11 -24.36 -21.61 14.21
CA GLN A 11 -23.34 -22.50 14.77
C GLN A 11 -23.73 -23.97 14.58
N ARG A 12 -22.76 -24.79 14.11
CA ARG A 12 -22.88 -26.25 14.10
C ARG A 12 -21.52 -26.92 14.32
N PHE A 13 -21.50 -28.24 14.41
CA PHE A 13 -20.26 -28.99 14.63
C PHE A 13 -19.96 -29.93 13.46
N VAL A 14 -18.67 -30.04 13.13
CA VAL A 14 -18.11 -31.02 12.22
C VAL A 14 -17.24 -31.98 12.99
N SER A 15 -17.30 -33.27 12.66
CA SER A 15 -16.49 -34.32 13.31
C SER A 15 -15.33 -34.75 12.44
N ASN A 16 -14.15 -34.87 13.05
CA ASN A 16 -12.96 -35.49 12.48
C ASN A 16 -12.52 -36.61 13.46
N GLY A 17 -13.03 -37.82 13.30
CA GLY A 17 -12.94 -38.87 14.30
C GLY A 17 -13.56 -38.42 15.62
N ASP A 18 -12.80 -38.47 16.71
CA ASP A 18 -13.24 -38.03 18.05
C ASP A 18 -13.17 -36.50 18.26
N ILE A 19 -12.66 -35.76 17.29
CA ILE A 19 -12.53 -34.30 17.36
C ILE A 19 -13.79 -33.65 16.79
N ARG A 20 -14.44 -32.78 17.59
CA ARG A 20 -15.54 -31.93 17.16
C ARG A 20 -15.02 -30.53 16.93
N ILE A 21 -15.30 -29.96 15.77
CA ILE A 21 -14.92 -28.60 15.35
C ILE A 21 -16.18 -27.75 15.28
N ALA A 22 -16.22 -26.66 16.03
CA ALA A 22 -17.30 -25.68 15.97
C ALA A 22 -17.11 -24.79 14.72
N ILE A 23 -18.11 -24.74 13.86
CA ILE A 23 -18.13 -23.89 12.67
C ILE A 23 -19.30 -22.91 12.78
N TYR A 24 -19.11 -21.75 12.17
CA TYR A 24 -20.05 -20.64 12.14
C TYR A 24 -20.28 -20.22 10.69
N GLU A 25 -21.53 -20.19 10.28
CA GLU A 25 -21.94 -19.95 8.90
C GLU A 25 -22.76 -18.68 8.79
N GLN A 26 -22.39 -17.81 7.83
CA GLN A 26 -23.04 -16.53 7.56
C GLN A 26 -23.02 -16.22 6.05
N GLY A 27 -23.84 -15.25 5.64
CA GLY A 27 -23.82 -14.69 4.30
C GLY A 27 -24.74 -15.41 3.31
N ASN A 28 -24.43 -15.25 2.02
CA ASN A 28 -25.24 -15.74 0.92
C ASN A 28 -25.13 -17.28 0.77
N PRO A 29 -26.17 -18.07 1.10
CA PRO A 29 -26.08 -19.53 1.06
C PRO A 29 -25.81 -20.11 -0.34
N ASP A 30 -26.16 -19.38 -1.41
CA ASP A 30 -25.98 -19.78 -2.79
C ASP A 30 -24.63 -19.29 -3.39
N GLY A 31 -23.91 -18.43 -2.66
CA GLY A 31 -22.63 -17.87 -3.07
C GLY A 31 -21.47 -18.88 -3.02
N PRO A 32 -20.33 -18.55 -3.68
CA PRO A 32 -19.11 -19.32 -3.50
C PRO A 32 -18.72 -19.40 -2.02
N VAL A 33 -18.21 -20.56 -1.60
CA VAL A 33 -17.88 -20.82 -0.20
C VAL A 33 -16.49 -20.24 0.11
N VAL A 34 -16.42 -19.38 1.13
CA VAL A 34 -15.17 -18.85 1.68
C VAL A 34 -14.97 -19.39 3.09
N VAL A 35 -13.92 -20.19 3.31
CA VAL A 35 -13.54 -20.73 4.62
C VAL A 35 -12.45 -19.88 5.22
N MET A 36 -12.64 -19.38 6.46
CA MET A 36 -11.67 -18.56 7.16
C MET A 36 -11.05 -19.30 8.34
N VAL A 37 -9.72 -19.30 8.42
CA VAL A 37 -8.95 -20.08 9.40
C VAL A 37 -8.09 -19.17 10.24
N HIS A 38 -8.38 -19.08 11.53
CA HIS A 38 -7.61 -18.27 12.48
C HIS A 38 -6.33 -18.97 12.95
N GLY A 39 -5.41 -18.18 13.55
CA GLY A 39 -4.17 -18.67 14.15
C GLY A 39 -4.16 -18.61 15.69
N TRP A 40 -2.98 -18.46 16.27
CA TRP A 40 -2.77 -18.29 17.70
C TRP A 40 -2.57 -16.81 18.05
N PRO A 41 -3.15 -16.27 19.12
CA PRO A 41 -4.04 -16.90 20.13
C PRO A 41 -5.54 -16.72 19.82
N ASP A 42 -5.89 -16.51 18.57
CA ASP A 42 -7.20 -16.06 18.14
C ASP A 42 -8.25 -17.20 18.09
N SER A 43 -9.49 -16.82 17.77
CA SER A 43 -10.64 -17.69 17.52
C SER A 43 -11.39 -17.20 16.26
N HIS A 44 -12.57 -17.76 15.97
CA HIS A 44 -13.38 -17.32 14.83
C HIS A 44 -13.71 -15.82 14.86
N VAL A 45 -13.77 -15.18 16.04
CA VAL A 45 -14.07 -13.73 16.17
C VAL A 45 -12.98 -12.82 15.59
N LEU A 46 -11.79 -13.34 15.26
CA LEU A 46 -10.78 -12.62 14.48
C LEU A 46 -11.37 -12.03 13.19
N TRP A 47 -12.36 -12.69 12.64
CA TRP A 47 -12.93 -12.40 11.34
C TRP A 47 -14.17 -11.49 11.39
N ASP A 48 -14.59 -11.02 12.57
CA ASP A 48 -15.83 -10.21 12.75
C ASP A 48 -15.80 -8.92 11.93
N GLY A 49 -14.61 -8.33 11.71
CA GLY A 49 -14.46 -7.18 10.82
C GLY A 49 -14.44 -7.51 9.32
N VAL A 50 -14.17 -8.77 8.95
CA VAL A 50 -14.02 -9.21 7.54
C VAL A 50 -15.31 -9.84 7.02
N VAL A 51 -15.98 -10.66 7.84
CA VAL A 51 -17.18 -11.42 7.45
C VAL A 51 -18.29 -10.52 6.88
N PRO A 52 -18.68 -9.40 7.52
CA PRO A 52 -19.74 -8.55 6.99
C PRO A 52 -19.45 -7.97 5.59
N LEU A 53 -18.17 -7.78 5.26
CA LEU A 53 -17.75 -7.26 3.97
C LEU A 53 -17.84 -8.28 2.83
N LEU A 54 -18.01 -9.54 3.14
CA LEU A 54 -18.10 -10.65 2.19
C LEU A 54 -19.48 -11.31 2.15
N ALA A 55 -20.29 -11.14 3.20
CA ALA A 55 -21.53 -11.87 3.41
C ALA A 55 -22.60 -11.67 2.31
N ASP A 56 -22.63 -10.50 1.65
CA ASP A 56 -23.58 -10.24 0.57
C ASP A 56 -23.34 -11.12 -0.67
N ARG A 57 -22.09 -11.49 -0.93
CA ARG A 57 -21.70 -12.24 -2.12
C ARG A 57 -21.37 -13.70 -1.86
N PHE A 58 -20.86 -14.02 -0.69
CA PHE A 58 -20.24 -15.30 -0.38
C PHE A 58 -20.94 -15.99 0.80
N ARG A 59 -20.94 -17.31 0.75
CA ARG A 59 -21.23 -18.15 1.88
C ARG A 59 -19.97 -18.26 2.72
N VAL A 60 -19.93 -17.58 3.87
CA VAL A 60 -18.74 -17.45 4.71
C VAL A 60 -18.80 -18.45 5.85
N ILE A 61 -17.75 -19.25 5.98
CA ILE A 61 -17.55 -20.22 7.05
C ILE A 61 -16.33 -19.83 7.87
N THR A 62 -16.53 -19.54 9.14
CA THR A 62 -15.44 -19.45 10.11
C THR A 62 -15.49 -20.65 11.05
N TYR A 63 -14.38 -21.01 11.67
CA TYR A 63 -14.38 -22.10 12.65
C TYR A 63 -13.32 -21.91 13.71
N ASP A 64 -13.55 -22.55 14.87
CA ASP A 64 -12.57 -22.60 15.96
C ASP A 64 -11.68 -23.82 15.79
N ASN A 65 -10.39 -23.61 15.69
CA ASN A 65 -9.40 -24.69 15.68
C ASN A 65 -9.49 -25.54 16.96
N ARG A 66 -9.02 -26.80 16.90
CA ARG A 66 -8.95 -27.63 18.11
C ARG A 66 -8.27 -26.89 19.26
N GLY A 67 -8.86 -26.93 20.44
CA GLY A 67 -8.39 -26.25 21.66
C GLY A 67 -8.95 -24.85 21.87
N VAL A 68 -9.75 -24.35 20.95
CA VAL A 68 -10.35 -23.00 20.98
C VAL A 68 -11.89 -23.11 21.03
N GLY A 69 -12.53 -22.20 21.72
CA GLY A 69 -13.98 -22.11 21.83
C GLY A 69 -14.65 -23.43 22.22
N PRO A 70 -15.78 -23.78 21.57
CA PRO A 70 -16.50 -25.03 21.80
C PRO A 70 -15.87 -26.25 21.12
N SER A 71 -14.78 -26.07 20.33
CA SER A 71 -14.10 -27.18 19.69
C SER A 71 -13.38 -28.08 20.69
N SER A 72 -13.23 -29.37 20.35
CA SER A 72 -12.53 -30.34 21.18
C SER A 72 -11.11 -29.88 21.52
N SER A 73 -10.73 -30.08 22.81
CA SER A 73 -9.41 -29.68 23.32
C SER A 73 -8.56 -30.89 23.76
N PRO A 74 -7.86 -31.56 22.85
CA PRO A 74 -7.01 -32.71 23.18
C PRO A 74 -5.93 -32.38 24.20
N LYS A 75 -5.66 -33.35 25.11
CA LYS A 75 -4.64 -33.17 26.14
C LYS A 75 -3.21 -33.29 25.60
N GLN A 76 -2.99 -34.19 24.64
CA GLN A 76 -1.66 -34.49 24.10
C GLN A 76 -1.24 -33.41 23.11
N TYR A 77 0.00 -32.94 23.22
CA TYR A 77 0.53 -31.92 22.30
C TYR A 77 0.73 -32.47 20.87
N THR A 78 0.92 -33.79 20.71
CA THR A 78 1.04 -34.47 19.41
C THR A 78 -0.22 -34.34 18.54
N GLU A 79 -1.36 -34.06 19.16
CA GLU A 79 -2.62 -33.79 18.45
C GLU A 79 -2.66 -32.38 17.80
N TYR A 80 -1.67 -31.52 18.06
CA TYR A 80 -1.58 -30.16 17.52
C TYR A 80 -0.52 -30.01 16.43
N THR A 81 -0.14 -31.11 15.78
CA THR A 81 0.74 -31.06 14.60
C THR A 81 0.02 -30.42 13.40
N MET A 82 0.78 -29.81 12.48
CA MET A 82 0.20 -29.23 11.25
C MET A 82 -0.61 -30.25 10.46
N ALA A 83 -0.17 -31.50 10.40
CA ALA A 83 -0.90 -32.58 9.74
C ALA A 83 -2.29 -32.80 10.35
N ARG A 84 -2.42 -32.77 11.70
CA ARG A 84 -3.71 -32.92 12.40
C ARG A 84 -4.63 -31.72 12.18
N LEU A 85 -4.08 -30.50 12.18
CA LEU A 85 -4.86 -29.28 11.87
C LEU A 85 -5.29 -29.28 10.40
N ALA A 86 -4.47 -29.79 9.50
CA ALA A 86 -4.83 -29.97 8.09
C ALA A 86 -5.92 -31.04 7.90
N ASP A 87 -5.96 -32.08 8.76
CA ASP A 87 -7.06 -33.06 8.77
C ASP A 87 -8.37 -32.41 9.24
N ASP A 88 -8.34 -31.54 10.26
CA ASP A 88 -9.50 -30.77 10.70
C ASP A 88 -10.02 -29.85 9.60
N PHE A 89 -9.12 -29.13 8.94
CA PHE A 89 -9.48 -28.29 7.81
C PHE A 89 -10.13 -29.11 6.69
N ALA A 90 -9.59 -30.27 6.36
CA ALA A 90 -10.17 -31.17 5.36
C ALA A 90 -11.61 -31.58 5.74
N ALA A 91 -11.83 -32.00 7.00
CA ALA A 91 -13.16 -32.39 7.49
C ALA A 91 -14.16 -31.23 7.43
N VAL A 92 -13.73 -30.00 7.76
CA VAL A 92 -14.57 -28.81 7.61
C VAL A 92 -14.93 -28.58 6.15
N VAL A 93 -13.96 -28.57 5.23
CA VAL A 93 -14.22 -28.38 3.78
C VAL A 93 -15.18 -29.44 3.25
N ASP A 94 -14.98 -30.71 3.60
CA ASP A 94 -15.85 -31.81 3.14
C ASP A 94 -17.28 -31.67 3.67
N ALA A 95 -17.45 -31.16 4.90
CA ALA A 95 -18.77 -31.00 5.50
C ALA A 95 -19.53 -29.76 4.99
N VAL A 96 -18.82 -28.67 4.59
CA VAL A 96 -19.48 -27.43 4.15
C VAL A 96 -19.66 -27.34 2.64
N SER A 97 -18.82 -28.02 1.87
CA SER A 97 -18.84 -27.99 0.40
C SER A 97 -18.39 -29.34 -0.19
N PRO A 98 -19.22 -30.40 -0.08
CA PRO A 98 -18.84 -31.74 -0.55
C PRO A 98 -18.55 -31.80 -2.07
N ASP A 99 -19.28 -31.02 -2.86
CA ASP A 99 -19.31 -31.14 -4.32
C ASP A 99 -18.52 -30.05 -5.06
N ARG A 100 -18.12 -28.97 -4.37
CA ARG A 100 -17.44 -27.82 -4.99
C ARG A 100 -16.21 -27.43 -4.17
N PRO A 101 -15.10 -27.02 -4.85
CA PRO A 101 -13.94 -26.51 -4.14
C PRO A 101 -14.25 -25.17 -3.46
N VAL A 102 -13.62 -24.92 -2.32
CA VAL A 102 -13.77 -23.70 -1.51
C VAL A 102 -12.66 -22.70 -1.76
N HIS A 103 -12.92 -21.43 -1.47
CA HIS A 103 -11.90 -20.40 -1.35
C HIS A 103 -11.49 -20.28 0.11
N VAL A 104 -10.23 -19.96 0.37
CA VAL A 104 -9.70 -19.96 1.74
C VAL A 104 -9.01 -18.62 2.04
N LEU A 105 -9.33 -18.05 3.21
CA LEU A 105 -8.57 -16.97 3.85
C LEU A 105 -8.03 -17.50 5.16
N ALA A 106 -6.71 -17.44 5.38
CA ALA A 106 -6.16 -17.93 6.64
C ALA A 106 -5.06 -17.02 7.19
N HIS A 107 -4.95 -16.99 8.51
CA HIS A 107 -4.04 -16.14 9.26
C HIS A 107 -3.13 -16.98 10.17
N ASP A 108 -1.87 -16.58 10.31
CA ASP A 108 -0.87 -17.14 11.23
C ASP A 108 -0.79 -18.69 11.18
N TRP A 109 -0.89 -19.40 12.32
CA TRP A 109 -0.88 -20.86 12.35
C TRP A 109 -2.02 -21.52 11.57
N GLY A 110 -3.15 -20.82 11.43
CA GLY A 110 -4.22 -21.27 10.55
C GLY A 110 -3.76 -21.31 9.09
N SER A 111 -3.05 -20.27 8.66
CA SER A 111 -2.45 -20.26 7.32
C SER A 111 -1.39 -21.36 7.15
N VAL A 112 -0.52 -21.57 8.15
CA VAL A 112 0.47 -22.65 8.12
C VAL A 112 -0.18 -24.03 8.00
N SER A 113 -1.31 -24.26 8.65
CA SER A 113 -2.06 -25.53 8.56
C SER A 113 -2.69 -25.74 7.18
N VAL A 114 -3.19 -24.66 6.55
CA VAL A 114 -3.70 -24.72 5.18
C VAL A 114 -2.57 -25.02 4.20
N TRP A 115 -1.40 -24.40 4.31
CA TRP A 115 -0.23 -24.75 3.51
C TRP A 115 0.12 -26.24 3.60
N GLU A 116 0.04 -26.84 4.80
CA GLU A 116 0.25 -28.28 5.00
C GLU A 116 -0.79 -29.11 4.24
N TYR A 117 -2.05 -28.68 4.23
CA TYR A 117 -3.12 -29.31 3.45
C TYR A 117 -2.86 -29.20 1.94
N LEU A 118 -2.46 -28.03 1.46
CA LEU A 118 -2.25 -27.77 0.03
C LEU A 118 -1.11 -28.57 -0.60
N ALA A 119 -0.20 -29.13 0.20
CA ALA A 119 0.83 -30.05 -0.25
C ALA A 119 0.30 -31.46 -0.59
N ARG A 120 -0.98 -31.75 -0.32
CA ARG A 120 -1.61 -33.04 -0.59
C ARG A 120 -2.02 -33.14 -2.06
N PRO A 121 -1.89 -34.33 -2.69
CA PRO A 121 -2.19 -34.49 -4.14
C PRO A 121 -3.60 -34.07 -4.58
N ALA A 122 -4.59 -34.25 -3.69
CA ALA A 122 -6.00 -33.93 -3.98
C ALA A 122 -6.42 -32.49 -3.61
N ALA A 123 -5.51 -31.64 -3.13
CA ALA A 123 -5.86 -30.34 -2.59
C ALA A 123 -6.55 -29.44 -3.64
N SER A 124 -6.10 -29.46 -4.89
CA SER A 124 -6.64 -28.62 -5.96
C SER A 124 -8.07 -28.98 -6.37
N SER A 125 -8.56 -30.18 -6.05
CA SER A 125 -9.95 -30.56 -6.25
C SER A 125 -10.89 -30.05 -5.16
N ARG A 126 -10.34 -29.63 -4.01
CA ARG A 126 -11.10 -29.19 -2.82
C ARG A 126 -10.92 -27.71 -2.48
N VAL A 127 -9.82 -27.09 -2.94
CA VAL A 127 -9.52 -25.67 -2.73
C VAL A 127 -9.31 -24.99 -4.08
N ALA A 128 -10.18 -24.03 -4.39
CA ALA A 128 -10.14 -23.24 -5.62
C ALA A 128 -9.07 -22.15 -5.55
N SER A 129 -8.93 -21.50 -4.39
CA SER A 129 -7.90 -20.49 -4.15
C SER A 129 -7.57 -20.35 -2.67
N PHE A 130 -6.38 -19.84 -2.38
CA PHE A 130 -5.92 -19.61 -1.02
C PHE A 130 -5.32 -18.20 -0.87
N THR A 131 -5.81 -17.44 0.11
CA THR A 131 -5.26 -16.16 0.57
C THR A 131 -4.60 -16.36 1.92
N SER A 132 -3.28 -16.28 1.96
CA SER A 132 -2.44 -16.46 3.15
C SER A 132 -2.06 -15.11 3.74
N VAL A 133 -2.25 -14.93 5.04
CA VAL A 133 -1.92 -13.70 5.78
C VAL A 133 -1.02 -14.04 6.96
N SER A 134 0.15 -13.43 7.07
CA SER A 134 1.09 -13.58 8.20
C SER A 134 1.45 -15.02 8.58
N GLY A 135 1.26 -15.98 7.69
CA GLY A 135 1.52 -17.41 7.93
C GLY A 135 2.08 -18.09 6.66
N PRO A 136 3.39 -18.01 6.38
CA PRO A 136 4.00 -18.65 5.22
C PRO A 136 3.99 -20.17 5.34
N SER A 137 4.20 -20.87 4.22
CA SER A 137 4.53 -22.30 4.28
C SER A 137 5.76 -22.51 5.15
N GLN A 138 5.63 -23.39 6.15
CA GLN A 138 6.74 -23.72 7.05
C GLN A 138 7.92 -24.32 6.28
N ASP A 139 7.65 -25.21 5.33
CA ASP A 139 8.70 -25.84 4.51
C ASP A 139 9.41 -24.82 3.61
N HIS A 140 8.67 -23.91 2.97
CA HIS A 140 9.25 -22.89 2.08
C HIS A 140 10.10 -21.88 2.87
N LEU A 141 9.59 -21.37 3.99
CA LEU A 141 10.32 -20.45 4.86
C LEU A 141 11.63 -21.06 5.39
N VAL A 142 11.56 -22.32 5.87
CA VAL A 142 12.73 -23.02 6.41
C VAL A 142 13.73 -23.33 5.29
N ALA A 143 13.27 -23.74 4.10
CA ALA A 143 14.13 -23.97 2.94
C ALA A 143 14.86 -22.68 2.54
N TRP A 144 14.11 -21.54 2.43
CA TRP A 144 14.69 -20.23 2.14
C TRP A 144 15.73 -19.81 3.19
N MET A 145 15.43 -19.98 4.50
CA MET A 145 16.36 -19.64 5.58
C MET A 145 17.65 -20.45 5.49
N PHE A 146 17.57 -21.77 5.39
CA PHE A 146 18.76 -22.64 5.33
C PHE A 146 19.58 -22.41 4.07
N ASP A 147 18.94 -22.25 2.90
CA ASP A 147 19.63 -21.97 1.64
C ASP A 147 20.33 -20.58 1.67
N SER A 148 19.75 -19.62 2.37
CA SER A 148 20.33 -18.28 2.53
C SER A 148 21.49 -18.26 3.54
N LEU A 149 21.36 -18.98 4.66
CA LEU A 149 22.43 -19.09 5.69
C LEU A 149 23.66 -19.86 5.18
N LYS A 150 23.51 -20.77 4.23
CA LYS A 150 24.64 -21.45 3.58
C LYS A 150 25.42 -20.56 2.61
N ARG A 151 24.98 -19.32 2.36
CA ARG A 151 25.57 -18.41 1.37
C ARG A 151 26.02 -17.09 2.01
N PRO A 152 27.04 -17.10 2.93
CA PRO A 152 27.50 -15.90 3.63
C PRO A 152 28.10 -14.86 2.68
N TYR A 153 28.54 -15.27 1.48
CA TYR A 153 29.00 -14.38 0.40
C TYR A 153 27.88 -13.53 -0.23
N ARG A 154 26.61 -13.75 0.15
CA ARG A 154 25.46 -12.91 -0.16
C ARG A 154 24.97 -12.20 1.10
N PRO A 155 25.67 -11.17 1.60
CA PRO A 155 25.45 -10.63 2.95
C PRO A 155 24.03 -10.16 3.19
N LYS A 156 23.38 -9.55 2.20
CA LYS A 156 22.01 -9.06 2.34
C LYS A 156 21.01 -10.18 2.65
N THR A 157 21.04 -11.28 1.90
CA THR A 157 20.15 -12.44 2.11
C THR A 157 20.53 -13.22 3.37
N PHE A 158 21.82 -13.36 3.65
CA PHE A 158 22.32 -14.01 4.86
C PHE A 158 21.81 -13.32 6.12
N PHE A 159 21.98 -11.99 6.25
CA PHE A 159 21.52 -11.25 7.42
C PHE A 159 19.99 -11.19 7.55
N ARG A 160 19.26 -11.21 6.43
CA ARG A 160 17.81 -11.34 6.43
C ARG A 160 17.35 -12.69 7.00
N ALA A 161 17.97 -13.80 6.56
CA ALA A 161 17.67 -15.13 7.06
C ALA A 161 18.05 -15.27 8.53
N LEU A 162 19.20 -14.75 8.95
CA LEU A 162 19.62 -14.72 10.35
C LEU A 162 18.63 -13.94 11.21
N SER A 163 18.20 -12.76 10.76
CA SER A 163 17.18 -11.96 11.44
C SER A 163 15.85 -12.72 11.59
N GLN A 164 15.43 -13.45 10.57
CA GLN A 164 14.21 -14.27 10.63
C GLN A 164 14.39 -15.44 11.61
N ALA A 165 15.51 -16.15 11.56
CA ALA A 165 15.81 -17.26 12.47
C ALA A 165 15.80 -16.81 13.95
N LEU A 166 16.43 -15.67 14.25
CA LEU A 166 16.41 -15.08 15.60
C LEU A 166 15.00 -14.72 16.06
N ARG A 167 14.15 -14.25 15.15
CA ARG A 167 12.74 -13.93 15.47
C ARG A 167 11.92 -15.17 15.83
N LEU A 168 12.22 -16.33 15.25
CA LEU A 168 11.51 -17.55 15.55
C LEU A 168 11.94 -18.22 16.87
N THR A 169 12.96 -17.69 17.56
CA THR A 169 13.43 -18.28 18.83
C THR A 169 12.39 -18.23 19.96
N TYR A 170 11.40 -17.31 19.91
CA TYR A 170 10.30 -17.29 20.87
C TYR A 170 9.50 -18.61 20.87
N MET A 171 9.49 -19.34 19.76
CA MET A 171 8.83 -20.65 19.68
C MET A 171 9.41 -21.65 20.69
N ALA A 172 10.71 -21.55 21.00
CA ALA A 172 11.35 -22.37 22.04
C ALA A 172 10.72 -22.08 23.41
N VAL A 173 10.56 -20.80 23.76
CA VAL A 173 9.95 -20.37 25.02
C VAL A 173 8.50 -20.84 25.09
N PHE A 174 7.74 -20.68 24.01
CA PHE A 174 6.32 -21.10 23.96
C PHE A 174 6.16 -22.62 23.95
N SER A 175 7.22 -23.38 23.65
CA SER A 175 7.23 -24.83 23.69
C SER A 175 7.48 -25.42 25.10
N VAL A 176 7.85 -24.59 26.10
CA VAL A 176 8.10 -25.05 27.48
C VAL A 176 6.78 -25.45 28.15
N PRO A 177 6.64 -26.72 28.59
CA PRO A 177 5.44 -27.19 29.24
C PRO A 177 5.28 -26.58 30.64
N VAL A 178 4.04 -26.50 31.12
CA VAL A 178 3.63 -26.07 32.47
C VAL A 178 3.90 -24.59 32.74
N LEU A 179 5.14 -24.14 32.66
CA LEU A 179 5.51 -22.75 33.01
C LEU A 179 4.90 -21.74 32.04
N THR A 180 5.09 -21.93 30.72
CA THR A 180 4.56 -20.96 29.74
C THR A 180 3.03 -20.92 29.68
N PRO A 181 2.30 -22.06 29.71
CA PRO A 181 0.84 -22.02 29.83
C PRO A 181 0.34 -21.30 31.09
N ALA A 182 1.00 -21.46 32.23
CA ALA A 182 0.64 -20.74 33.46
C ALA A 182 0.87 -19.22 33.32
N MET A 183 2.01 -18.82 32.73
CA MET A 183 2.30 -17.42 32.43
C MET A 183 1.29 -16.81 31.45
N VAL A 184 0.97 -17.52 30.38
CA VAL A 184 0.01 -17.05 29.35
C VAL A 184 -1.36 -16.83 29.98
N ARG A 185 -1.85 -17.78 30.81
CA ARG A 185 -3.12 -17.60 31.55
C ARG A 185 -3.14 -16.39 32.46
N ALA A 186 -2.01 -16.04 33.07
CA ALA A 186 -1.90 -14.90 33.99
C ALA A 186 -1.78 -13.56 33.24
N VAL A 187 -1.17 -13.55 32.06
CA VAL A 187 -0.80 -12.33 31.32
C VAL A 187 -1.78 -12.01 30.19
N VAL A 188 -2.21 -13.01 29.43
CA VAL A 188 -3.11 -12.84 28.28
C VAL A 188 -4.54 -12.68 28.79
N THR A 189 -5.05 -11.45 28.76
CA THR A 189 -6.46 -11.14 29.03
C THR A 189 -6.98 -10.26 27.89
N PRO A 190 -8.29 -10.24 27.58
CA PRO A 190 -8.84 -9.41 26.50
C PRO A 190 -8.36 -7.96 26.58
N VAL A 191 -8.45 -7.34 27.76
CA VAL A 191 -8.04 -5.94 27.99
C VAL A 191 -6.55 -5.72 27.75
N ARG A 192 -5.68 -6.65 28.20
CA ARG A 192 -4.23 -6.51 28.01
C ARG A 192 -3.81 -6.71 26.55
N VAL A 193 -4.42 -7.67 25.86
CA VAL A 193 -4.17 -7.91 24.44
C VAL A 193 -4.63 -6.70 23.64
N GLN A 194 -5.85 -6.22 23.88
CA GLN A 194 -6.36 -5.01 23.25
C GLN A 194 -5.41 -3.81 23.45
N ARG A 195 -4.99 -3.56 24.71
CA ARG A 195 -4.06 -2.47 25.02
C ARG A 195 -2.69 -2.67 24.33
N ALA A 196 -2.19 -3.89 24.30
CA ALA A 196 -0.92 -4.21 23.64
C ALA A 196 -1.01 -3.92 22.14
N LEU A 197 -2.02 -4.40 21.44
CA LEU A 197 -2.20 -4.19 19.99
C LEU A 197 -2.44 -2.71 19.66
N THR A 198 -3.18 -1.98 20.50
CA THR A 198 -3.34 -0.52 20.32
C THR A 198 -2.00 0.20 20.45
N LEU A 199 -1.15 -0.18 21.41
CA LEU A 199 0.15 0.45 21.63
C LEU A 199 1.22 0.04 20.61
N THR A 200 1.20 -1.22 20.16
CA THR A 200 2.26 -1.76 19.30
C THR A 200 1.97 -1.63 17.82
N ASP A 201 0.71 -1.80 17.43
CA ASP A 201 0.27 -1.87 16.04
C ASP A 201 -0.68 -0.72 15.66
N GLY A 202 -0.99 0.18 16.62
CA GLY A 202 -1.86 1.34 16.39
C GLY A 202 -3.32 1.00 16.13
N ILE A 203 -3.76 -0.24 16.43
CA ILE A 203 -5.12 -0.70 16.13
C ILE A 203 -6.11 -0.06 17.13
N PRO A 204 -7.15 0.62 16.67
CA PRO A 204 -8.19 1.14 17.56
C PRO A 204 -8.84 0.03 18.39
N ALA A 205 -9.06 0.29 19.67
CA ALA A 205 -9.57 -0.70 20.61
C ALA A 205 -10.91 -1.34 20.19
N ASN A 206 -11.78 -0.57 19.53
CA ASN A 206 -13.07 -1.03 19.03
C ASN A 206 -13.00 -1.93 17.78
N GLN A 207 -11.84 -2.08 17.17
CA GLN A 207 -11.60 -2.97 16.04
C GLN A 207 -11.01 -4.32 16.48
N ILE A 208 -10.66 -4.46 17.75
CA ILE A 208 -10.00 -5.66 18.28
C ILE A 208 -11.04 -6.54 18.95
N HIS A 209 -11.30 -7.69 18.35
CA HIS A 209 -12.29 -8.66 18.82
C HIS A 209 -11.58 -9.92 19.31
N HIS A 210 -11.85 -10.30 20.56
CA HIS A 210 -11.30 -11.51 21.16
C HIS A 210 -12.38 -12.27 21.93
N SER A 211 -12.22 -13.59 22.03
CA SER A 211 -12.99 -14.41 22.94
C SER A 211 -12.78 -13.98 24.40
N ASP A 212 -13.82 -13.99 25.21
CA ASP A 212 -13.70 -13.76 26.66
C ASP A 212 -12.77 -14.78 27.34
N ASP A 213 -12.67 -15.97 26.77
CA ASP A 213 -11.84 -17.09 27.22
C ASP A 213 -10.41 -17.09 26.65
N ILE A 214 -9.97 -16.05 25.97
CA ILE A 214 -8.66 -15.98 25.26
C ILE A 214 -7.48 -16.46 26.14
N ALA A 215 -7.49 -16.16 27.43
CA ALA A 215 -6.44 -16.60 28.36
C ALA A 215 -6.33 -18.12 28.47
N ARG A 216 -7.46 -18.79 28.55
CA ARG A 216 -7.57 -20.26 28.62
C ARG A 216 -7.20 -20.88 27.27
N GLU A 217 -7.76 -20.34 26.20
CA GLU A 217 -7.60 -20.83 24.83
C GLU A 217 -6.16 -20.68 24.35
N ALA A 218 -5.56 -19.50 24.55
CA ALA A 218 -4.16 -19.25 24.26
C ALA A 218 -3.23 -20.23 25.00
N ALA A 219 -3.45 -20.43 26.30
CA ALA A 219 -2.65 -21.37 27.09
C ALA A 219 -2.81 -22.82 26.65
N ASN A 220 -4.03 -23.24 26.30
CA ASN A 220 -4.30 -24.59 25.80
C ASN A 220 -3.63 -24.87 24.46
N THR A 221 -3.65 -23.89 23.56
CA THR A 221 -3.17 -24.03 22.18
C THR A 221 -1.68 -23.74 22.02
N LEU A 222 -0.95 -23.36 23.08
CA LEU A 222 0.53 -23.35 23.09
C LEU A 222 1.14 -24.70 22.69
N LYS A 223 0.37 -25.77 22.79
CA LYS A 223 0.75 -27.11 22.31
C LYS A 223 1.12 -27.12 20.82
N ILE A 224 0.62 -26.18 20.03
CA ILE A 224 0.95 -26.03 18.60
C ILE A 224 2.45 -25.72 18.41
N TYR A 225 3.01 -24.85 19.26
CA TYR A 225 4.44 -24.52 19.21
C TYR A 225 5.29 -25.74 19.57
N ARG A 226 4.95 -26.44 20.64
CA ARG A 226 5.66 -27.65 21.07
C ARG A 226 5.60 -28.76 20.03
N ALA A 227 4.44 -28.97 19.39
CA ALA A 227 4.25 -29.99 18.37
C ALA A 227 5.07 -29.76 17.10
N ASN A 228 5.34 -28.48 16.76
CA ASN A 228 5.91 -28.10 15.46
C ASN A 228 7.31 -27.44 15.56
N TYR A 229 7.80 -27.15 16.78
CA TYR A 229 9.07 -26.45 17.00
C TYR A 229 10.26 -27.15 16.32
N PHE A 230 10.43 -28.45 16.57
CA PHE A 230 11.57 -29.21 16.01
C PHE A 230 11.52 -29.30 14.49
N ARG A 231 10.34 -29.32 13.88
CA ARG A 231 10.20 -29.30 12.42
C ARG A 231 10.75 -27.99 11.85
N SER A 232 10.47 -26.87 12.49
CA SER A 232 10.94 -25.54 12.07
C SER A 232 12.47 -25.39 12.07
N PHE A 233 13.19 -26.19 12.89
CA PHE A 233 14.64 -26.08 13.07
C PHE A 233 15.42 -27.34 12.69
N SER A 234 14.73 -28.43 12.33
CA SER A 234 15.41 -29.72 12.04
C SER A 234 16.14 -29.75 10.69
N GLY A 235 15.94 -28.78 9.83
CA GLY A 235 16.41 -28.79 8.45
C GLY A 235 15.79 -29.90 7.57
N ARG A 236 14.89 -30.70 8.12
CA ARG A 236 14.11 -31.72 7.40
C ARG A 236 12.95 -31.04 6.68
N VAL A 237 13.27 -30.36 5.57
CA VAL A 237 12.31 -29.61 4.76
C VAL A 237 11.89 -30.50 3.60
N ARG A 238 10.60 -30.55 3.33
CA ARG A 238 10.10 -31.10 2.08
C ARG A 238 10.43 -30.11 0.96
N ARG A 239 11.36 -30.49 0.07
CA ARG A 239 11.75 -29.66 -1.08
C ARG A 239 10.84 -29.82 -2.28
N ASP A 240 9.95 -30.78 -2.23
CA ASP A 240 8.92 -31.14 -3.20
C ASP A 240 7.52 -30.63 -2.81
N HIS A 241 7.44 -29.70 -1.86
CA HIS A 241 6.20 -29.09 -1.41
C HIS A 241 5.65 -28.11 -2.46
N TYR A 242 5.26 -28.63 -3.62
CA TYR A 242 4.61 -27.85 -4.67
C TYR A 242 3.12 -27.71 -4.39
N VAL A 243 2.55 -26.56 -4.77
CA VAL A 243 1.15 -26.23 -4.58
C VAL A 243 0.53 -25.80 -5.91
N ASP A 244 -0.38 -26.62 -6.42
CA ASP A 244 -1.07 -26.36 -7.69
C ASP A 244 -2.27 -25.41 -7.54
N VAL A 245 -2.75 -25.17 -6.31
CA VAL A 245 -3.82 -24.22 -6.02
C VAL A 245 -3.32 -22.79 -6.28
N PRO A 246 -4.13 -21.90 -6.85
CA PRO A 246 -3.82 -20.47 -6.92
C PRO A 246 -3.65 -19.88 -5.53
N VAL A 247 -2.49 -19.27 -5.25
CA VAL A 247 -2.21 -18.66 -3.95
C VAL A 247 -1.93 -17.18 -4.06
N GLN A 248 -2.57 -16.41 -3.20
CA GLN A 248 -2.24 -15.03 -2.92
C GLN A 248 -1.65 -14.92 -1.51
N VAL A 249 -0.52 -14.24 -1.36
CA VAL A 249 -0.01 -13.86 -0.04
C VAL A 249 -0.21 -12.37 0.20
N ILE A 250 -0.75 -12.05 1.36
CA ILE A 250 -0.79 -10.68 1.87
C ILE A 250 0.32 -10.55 2.89
N VAL A 251 1.33 -9.78 2.52
CA VAL A 251 2.55 -9.59 3.30
C VAL A 251 2.42 -8.33 4.14
N ASN A 252 2.29 -8.50 5.43
CA ASN A 252 2.28 -7.41 6.39
C ASN A 252 3.71 -6.90 6.60
N THR A 253 4.04 -5.69 6.09
CA THR A 253 5.45 -5.23 6.05
C THR A 253 6.02 -4.87 7.41
N GLU A 254 5.17 -4.60 8.39
CA GLU A 254 5.56 -4.30 9.78
C GLU A 254 5.39 -5.49 10.73
N ASP A 255 5.05 -6.67 10.18
CA ASP A 255 4.96 -7.90 10.96
C ASP A 255 6.27 -8.17 11.71
N ARG A 256 6.15 -8.36 13.03
CA ARG A 256 7.30 -8.58 13.92
C ARG A 256 7.79 -10.02 13.91
N TRP A 257 6.92 -10.97 13.54
CA TRP A 257 7.16 -12.40 13.61
C TRP A 257 7.65 -12.96 12.27
N VAL A 258 6.95 -12.61 11.18
CA VAL A 258 7.28 -13.05 9.83
C VAL A 258 7.64 -11.84 8.96
N ARG A 259 8.91 -11.76 8.59
CA ARG A 259 9.41 -10.63 7.79
C ARG A 259 9.03 -10.79 6.31
N PRO A 260 8.82 -9.68 5.56
CA PRO A 260 8.40 -9.70 4.15
C PRO A 260 9.28 -10.59 3.25
N HIS A 261 10.57 -10.68 3.55
CA HIS A 261 11.51 -11.47 2.76
C HIS A 261 11.39 -12.99 2.98
N GLY A 262 10.64 -13.45 3.99
CA GLY A 262 10.28 -14.84 4.17
C GLY A 262 9.41 -15.41 3.04
N TYR A 263 8.79 -14.52 2.24
CA TYR A 263 7.94 -14.87 1.10
C TYR A 263 8.63 -14.68 -0.27
N ASP A 264 9.94 -14.32 -0.29
CA ASP A 264 10.61 -13.94 -1.55
C ASP A 264 10.76 -15.13 -2.52
N ASP A 265 10.83 -16.35 -2.02
CA ASP A 265 11.04 -17.58 -2.81
C ASP A 265 9.75 -18.39 -3.09
N GLU A 266 8.58 -17.97 -2.59
CA GLU A 266 7.31 -18.74 -2.70
C GLU A 266 6.94 -19.10 -4.15
N ALA A 267 7.22 -18.23 -5.11
CA ALA A 267 6.96 -18.47 -6.52
C ALA A 267 7.71 -19.70 -7.10
N ARG A 268 8.70 -20.27 -6.38
CA ARG A 268 9.39 -21.50 -6.78
C ARG A 268 8.52 -22.74 -6.62
N TRP A 269 7.58 -22.70 -5.69
CA TRP A 269 6.72 -23.84 -5.35
C TRP A 269 5.26 -23.64 -5.77
N VAL A 270 4.89 -22.37 -6.10
CA VAL A 270 3.52 -21.99 -6.44
C VAL A 270 3.49 -21.35 -7.84
N PRO A 271 3.12 -22.09 -8.89
CA PRO A 271 3.09 -21.57 -10.27
C PRO A 271 2.08 -20.43 -10.48
N ARG A 272 0.94 -20.48 -9.76
CA ARG A 272 -0.09 -19.44 -9.79
C ARG A 272 -0.05 -18.62 -8.52
N PHE A 273 0.89 -17.65 -8.47
CA PHE A 273 1.24 -16.91 -7.26
C PHE A 273 1.01 -15.40 -7.40
N TRP A 274 0.37 -14.80 -6.39
CA TRP A 274 0.17 -13.36 -6.23
C TRP A 274 0.73 -12.90 -4.90
N ARG A 275 1.31 -11.69 -4.87
CA ARG A 275 1.82 -11.07 -3.67
C ARG A 275 1.34 -9.64 -3.54
N ARG A 276 0.79 -9.29 -2.38
CA ARG A 276 0.41 -7.93 -1.99
C ARG A 276 1.14 -7.56 -0.71
N ASP A 277 1.92 -6.49 -0.77
CA ASP A 277 2.58 -5.94 0.41
C ASP A 277 1.71 -4.80 0.94
N ILE A 278 1.30 -4.86 2.23
CA ILE A 278 0.52 -3.82 2.91
C ILE A 278 1.27 -3.35 4.15
N LYS A 279 1.14 -2.08 4.50
CA LYS A 279 1.75 -1.53 5.70
C LYS A 279 0.88 -1.83 6.91
N ALA A 280 1.00 -3.02 7.45
CA ALA A 280 0.27 -3.51 8.61
C ALA A 280 1.18 -4.31 9.52
N GLY A 281 0.83 -4.38 10.81
CA GLY A 281 1.37 -5.33 11.77
C GLY A 281 0.81 -6.73 11.57
N HIS A 282 1.11 -7.65 12.50
CA HIS A 282 0.71 -9.06 12.38
C HIS A 282 -0.80 -9.25 12.25
N TRP A 283 -1.60 -8.50 13.03
CA TRP A 283 -3.06 -8.61 13.08
C TRP A 283 -3.78 -7.72 12.06
N SER A 284 -3.43 -7.85 10.79
CA SER A 284 -4.16 -7.15 9.70
C SER A 284 -5.64 -7.51 9.56
N PRO A 285 -6.16 -8.66 10.03
CA PRO A 285 -7.61 -8.87 10.10
C PRO A 285 -8.36 -7.82 10.92
N PHE A 286 -7.74 -7.26 11.96
CA PHE A 286 -8.32 -6.16 12.75
C PHE A 286 -8.08 -4.80 12.12
N SER A 287 -6.85 -4.54 11.64
CA SER A 287 -6.47 -3.19 11.17
C SER A 287 -6.86 -2.90 9.71
N HIS A 288 -7.00 -3.91 8.86
CA HIS A 288 -7.23 -3.78 7.41
C HIS A 288 -8.28 -4.79 6.88
N PRO A 289 -9.44 -4.93 7.54
CA PRO A 289 -10.44 -5.92 7.14
C PRO A 289 -10.94 -5.71 5.70
N GLN A 290 -11.08 -4.44 5.25
CA GLN A 290 -11.51 -4.09 3.90
C GLN A 290 -10.51 -4.57 2.84
N VAL A 291 -9.20 -4.44 3.11
CA VAL A 291 -8.14 -4.90 2.21
C VAL A 291 -8.17 -6.42 2.08
N LEU A 292 -8.37 -7.14 3.20
CA LEU A 292 -8.45 -8.60 3.19
C LEU A 292 -9.70 -9.08 2.44
N ALA A 293 -10.86 -8.52 2.76
CA ALA A 293 -12.12 -8.86 2.09
C ALA A 293 -12.04 -8.59 0.58
N GLY A 294 -11.59 -7.39 0.18
CA GLY A 294 -11.42 -7.05 -1.24
C GLY A 294 -10.42 -7.98 -1.96
N SER A 295 -9.32 -8.33 -1.28
CA SER A 295 -8.31 -9.23 -1.85
C SER A 295 -8.84 -10.66 -2.05
N VAL A 296 -9.67 -11.15 -1.12
CA VAL A 296 -10.35 -12.45 -1.27
C VAL A 296 -11.35 -12.39 -2.41
N ALA A 297 -12.20 -11.36 -2.45
CA ALA A 297 -13.21 -11.21 -3.51
C ALA A 297 -12.56 -11.17 -4.91
N GLU A 298 -11.49 -10.39 -5.10
CA GLU A 298 -10.76 -10.34 -6.37
C GLU A 298 -10.11 -11.68 -6.72
N MET A 299 -9.64 -12.44 -5.71
CA MET A 299 -9.04 -13.76 -5.93
C MET A 299 -10.10 -14.78 -6.36
N VAL A 300 -11.29 -14.74 -5.76
CA VAL A 300 -12.46 -15.53 -6.16
C VAL A 300 -12.84 -15.18 -7.60
N ASP A 301 -13.02 -13.90 -7.91
CA ASP A 301 -13.40 -13.44 -9.26
C ASP A 301 -12.46 -13.99 -10.35
N VAL A 302 -11.14 -13.93 -10.13
CA VAL A 302 -10.15 -14.44 -11.08
C VAL A 302 -10.20 -15.96 -11.22
N THR A 303 -10.43 -16.68 -10.13
CA THR A 303 -10.50 -18.15 -10.18
C THR A 303 -11.82 -18.67 -10.74
N GLU A 304 -12.90 -17.89 -10.62
CA GLU A 304 -14.19 -18.15 -11.27
C GLU A 304 -14.23 -17.68 -12.75
N GLY A 305 -13.11 -17.16 -13.27
CA GLY A 305 -12.95 -16.84 -14.70
C GLY A 305 -13.27 -15.38 -15.07
N LEU A 306 -13.52 -14.52 -14.10
CA LEU A 306 -13.68 -13.09 -14.37
C LEU A 306 -12.32 -12.43 -14.70
N PRO A 307 -12.32 -11.34 -15.50
CA PRO A 307 -11.10 -10.63 -15.82
C PRO A 307 -10.42 -10.10 -14.54
N PRO A 308 -9.08 -10.26 -14.42
CA PRO A 308 -8.37 -9.76 -13.25
C PRO A 308 -8.43 -8.23 -13.16
N SER A 309 -8.68 -7.71 -11.96
CA SER A 309 -8.58 -6.28 -11.66
C SER A 309 -7.15 -5.78 -11.91
N ARG A 310 -6.96 -4.44 -11.99
CA ARG A 310 -5.62 -3.83 -12.08
C ARG A 310 -4.75 -4.26 -10.89
N ALA A 311 -5.32 -4.29 -9.68
CA ALA A 311 -4.61 -4.72 -8.47
C ALA A 311 -4.18 -6.20 -8.55
N MET A 312 -5.03 -7.08 -9.06
CA MET A 312 -4.70 -8.50 -9.27
C MET A 312 -3.62 -8.69 -10.34
N ARG A 313 -3.69 -7.96 -11.46
CA ARG A 313 -2.63 -8.00 -12.47
C ARG A 313 -1.30 -7.55 -11.88
N ARG A 314 -1.29 -6.46 -11.09
CA ARG A 314 -0.11 -5.95 -10.40
C ARG A 314 0.46 -6.92 -9.38
N ALA A 315 -0.38 -7.63 -8.64
CA ALA A 315 0.03 -8.59 -7.62
C ALA A 315 0.64 -9.88 -8.18
N ARG A 316 0.39 -10.23 -9.46
CA ARG A 316 0.89 -11.46 -10.08
C ARG A 316 2.41 -11.48 -10.13
N VAL A 317 3.03 -12.55 -9.60
CA VAL A 317 4.49 -12.75 -9.59
C VAL A 317 4.93 -13.60 -10.79
N GLY A 318 6.18 -13.43 -11.23
CA GLY A 318 6.81 -14.28 -12.25
C GLY A 318 6.65 -13.82 -13.70
N ARG A 319 6.05 -12.66 -13.95
CA ARG A 319 5.98 -12.06 -15.30
C ARG A 319 6.90 -10.84 -15.39
N PRO A 320 7.76 -10.72 -16.40
CA PRO A 320 8.48 -9.48 -16.69
C PRO A 320 7.47 -8.35 -16.93
N ARG A 321 7.68 -7.19 -16.32
CA ARG A 321 6.79 -6.03 -16.44
C ARG A 321 7.59 -4.74 -16.37
N ASP A 322 7.06 -3.72 -17.03
CA ASP A 322 7.54 -2.36 -16.83
C ASP A 322 7.27 -1.92 -15.38
N PRO A 323 8.07 -1.01 -14.84
CA PRO A 323 8.02 -0.64 -13.43
C PRO A 323 6.66 -0.12 -12.94
N PHE A 324 5.85 0.44 -13.83
CA PHE A 324 4.53 0.99 -13.52
C PHE A 324 3.39 0.28 -14.27
N SER A 325 3.62 -0.93 -14.78
CA SER A 325 2.54 -1.74 -15.34
C SER A 325 1.41 -1.93 -14.33
N ASP A 326 0.18 -1.73 -14.78
CA ASP A 326 -1.03 -1.83 -13.95
C ASP A 326 -1.09 -0.80 -12.79
N VAL A 327 -0.42 0.35 -12.94
CA VAL A 327 -0.47 1.49 -12.01
C VAL A 327 -1.28 2.61 -12.65
N LEU A 328 -2.24 3.18 -11.90
CA LEU A 328 -3.01 4.36 -12.31
C LEU A 328 -2.32 5.62 -11.75
N VAL A 329 -2.03 6.57 -12.64
CA VAL A 329 -1.34 7.82 -12.27
C VAL A 329 -2.20 9.01 -12.67
N SER A 330 -2.57 9.87 -11.71
CA SER A 330 -3.21 11.16 -11.99
C SER A 330 -2.15 12.26 -12.03
N VAL A 331 -2.19 13.12 -13.06
CA VAL A 331 -1.23 14.23 -13.23
C VAL A 331 -1.99 15.52 -13.55
N THR A 332 -1.89 16.55 -12.69
CA THR A 332 -2.45 17.87 -12.93
C THR A 332 -1.49 18.79 -13.68
N GLY A 333 -2.00 19.72 -14.46
CA GLY A 333 -1.18 20.59 -15.32
C GLY A 333 -0.46 19.77 -16.41
N ALA A 334 -1.12 18.71 -16.90
CA ALA A 334 -0.56 17.76 -17.85
C ALA A 334 -0.62 18.25 -19.31
N GLY A 335 -1.23 19.40 -19.58
CA GLY A 335 -1.32 20.00 -20.90
C GLY A 335 0.02 20.51 -21.42
N SER A 336 1.01 20.81 -20.57
CA SER A 336 2.30 21.35 -21.01
C SER A 336 3.45 21.05 -20.06
N GLY A 337 4.68 21.40 -20.45
CA GLY A 337 5.86 21.47 -19.60
C GLY A 337 6.18 20.17 -18.83
N ILE A 338 6.45 20.33 -17.52
CA ILE A 338 6.85 19.20 -16.64
C ILE A 338 5.69 18.20 -16.49
N GLY A 339 4.43 18.68 -16.38
CA GLY A 339 3.27 17.82 -16.24
C GLY A 339 3.06 16.91 -17.46
N ARG A 340 3.07 17.46 -18.68
CA ARG A 340 3.01 16.69 -19.94
C ARG A 340 4.13 15.65 -20.01
N ALA A 341 5.37 16.08 -19.76
CA ALA A 341 6.50 15.18 -19.80
C ALA A 341 6.43 14.06 -18.74
N THR A 342 5.89 14.37 -17.54
CA THR A 342 5.69 13.40 -16.46
C THR A 342 4.62 12.38 -16.81
N ALA A 343 3.49 12.82 -17.37
CA ALA A 343 2.43 11.95 -17.88
C ALA A 343 2.97 10.96 -18.93
N ILE A 344 3.70 11.47 -19.92
CA ILE A 344 4.34 10.66 -20.97
C ILE A 344 5.36 9.68 -20.38
N GLU A 345 6.20 10.10 -19.43
CA GLU A 345 7.24 9.24 -18.83
C GLU A 345 6.63 8.10 -17.99
N PHE A 346 5.56 8.35 -17.23
CA PHE A 346 4.83 7.29 -16.53
C PHE A 346 4.19 6.30 -17.51
N ALA A 347 3.52 6.80 -18.55
CA ALA A 347 2.91 5.95 -19.59
C ALA A 347 3.97 5.08 -20.30
N ARG A 348 5.14 5.65 -20.63
CA ARG A 348 6.26 4.93 -21.23
C ARG A 348 6.79 3.78 -20.34
N GLN A 349 6.59 3.88 -19.03
CA GLN A 349 6.93 2.83 -18.06
C GLN A 349 5.74 1.94 -17.68
N GLY A 350 4.68 1.94 -18.49
CA GLY A 350 3.55 1.03 -18.41
C GLY A 350 2.36 1.51 -17.59
N ALA A 351 2.38 2.75 -17.07
CA ALA A 351 1.25 3.30 -16.33
C ALA A 351 0.07 3.67 -17.23
N GLU A 352 -1.13 3.52 -16.70
CA GLU A 352 -2.33 4.18 -17.20
C GLU A 352 -2.41 5.58 -16.58
N VAL A 353 -2.67 6.61 -17.38
CA VAL A 353 -2.55 8.01 -16.97
C VAL A 353 -3.87 8.74 -17.06
N VAL A 354 -4.30 9.36 -15.97
CA VAL A 354 -5.33 10.39 -15.93
C VAL A 354 -4.64 11.74 -16.02
N ALA A 355 -4.71 12.38 -17.17
CA ALA A 355 -4.11 13.68 -17.43
C ALA A 355 -5.16 14.78 -17.27
N SER A 356 -4.90 15.82 -16.46
CA SER A 356 -5.81 16.95 -16.29
C SER A 356 -5.11 18.29 -16.46
N ASP A 357 -5.82 19.25 -17.05
CA ASP A 357 -5.38 20.64 -17.21
C ASP A 357 -6.59 21.55 -17.37
N VAL A 358 -6.43 22.83 -17.06
CA VAL A 358 -7.47 23.84 -17.35
C VAL A 358 -7.63 24.07 -18.85
N ASP A 359 -6.58 23.83 -19.65
CA ASP A 359 -6.60 23.88 -21.11
C ASP A 359 -6.94 22.48 -21.69
N GLU A 360 -8.22 22.32 -22.05
CA GLU A 360 -8.78 21.11 -22.63
C GLU A 360 -8.03 20.66 -23.90
N VAL A 361 -7.67 21.58 -24.77
CA VAL A 361 -7.01 21.27 -26.04
C VAL A 361 -5.63 20.66 -25.77
N SER A 362 -4.84 21.31 -24.94
CA SER A 362 -3.48 20.88 -24.60
C SER A 362 -3.44 19.53 -23.88
N VAL A 363 -4.39 19.24 -22.97
CA VAL A 363 -4.42 17.96 -22.27
C VAL A 363 -4.88 16.82 -23.17
N ARG A 364 -5.82 17.06 -24.08
CA ARG A 364 -6.23 16.09 -25.12
C ARG A 364 -5.08 15.74 -26.07
N GLU A 365 -4.24 16.73 -26.44
CA GLU A 365 -3.01 16.47 -27.23
C GLU A 365 -2.03 15.57 -26.47
N THR A 366 -1.90 15.77 -25.15
CA THR A 366 -1.05 14.93 -24.30
C THR A 366 -1.56 13.49 -24.30
N ALA A 367 -2.85 13.27 -24.09
CA ALA A 367 -3.45 11.95 -24.13
C ALA A 367 -3.28 11.26 -25.50
N LYS A 368 -3.51 12.01 -26.60
CA LYS A 368 -3.27 11.50 -27.97
C LYS A 368 -1.79 11.13 -28.19
N SER A 369 -0.85 11.91 -27.67
CA SER A 369 0.58 11.61 -27.76
C SER A 369 0.96 10.33 -27.03
N ILE A 370 0.36 10.07 -25.86
CA ILE A 370 0.53 8.83 -25.10
C ILE A 370 -0.05 7.64 -25.87
N ALA A 371 -1.27 7.77 -26.39
CA ALA A 371 -1.94 6.73 -27.17
C ALA A 371 -1.16 6.38 -28.44
N ALA A 372 -0.60 7.36 -29.13
CA ALA A 372 0.24 7.16 -30.30
C ALA A 372 1.52 6.36 -30.03
N GLN A 373 1.97 6.32 -28.76
CA GLN A 373 3.10 5.51 -28.28
C GLN A 373 2.66 4.15 -27.68
N GLY A 374 1.38 3.79 -27.82
CA GLY A 374 0.84 2.53 -27.30
C GLY A 374 0.47 2.56 -25.80
N GLY A 375 0.52 3.72 -25.15
CA GLY A 375 0.09 3.89 -23.76
C GLY A 375 -1.41 4.16 -23.64
N ILE A 376 -1.92 4.15 -22.40
CA ILE A 376 -3.34 4.45 -22.07
C ILE A 376 -3.35 5.76 -21.29
N ALA A 377 -4.16 6.72 -21.79
CA ALA A 377 -4.36 7.99 -21.11
C ALA A 377 -5.79 8.54 -21.29
N HIS A 378 -6.29 9.17 -20.24
CA HIS A 378 -7.60 9.79 -20.17
C HIS A 378 -7.39 11.30 -19.93
N ALA A 379 -8.09 12.14 -20.69
CA ALA A 379 -7.94 13.59 -20.62
C ALA A 379 -9.14 14.23 -19.93
N TYR A 380 -8.89 15.06 -18.93
CA TYR A 380 -9.91 15.79 -18.17
C TYR A 380 -9.60 17.29 -18.15
N THR A 381 -10.66 18.10 -18.20
CA THR A 381 -10.55 19.55 -17.93
C THR A 381 -10.70 19.75 -16.42
N LEU A 382 -9.79 20.50 -15.79
CA LEU A 382 -9.79 20.70 -14.35
C LEU A 382 -9.15 22.04 -13.97
N ASP A 383 -9.87 22.86 -13.24
CA ASP A 383 -9.30 24.00 -12.52
C ASP A 383 -8.98 23.59 -11.08
N VAL A 384 -7.70 23.40 -10.78
CA VAL A 384 -7.25 22.97 -9.44
C VAL A 384 -7.50 24.00 -8.35
N SER A 385 -7.75 25.27 -8.70
CA SER A 385 -8.06 26.33 -7.73
C SER A 385 -9.49 26.26 -7.21
N ASP A 386 -10.38 25.58 -7.93
CA ASP A 386 -11.76 25.31 -7.50
C ASP A 386 -11.82 23.97 -6.73
N ALA A 387 -12.17 24.02 -5.46
CA ALA A 387 -12.20 22.84 -4.60
C ALA A 387 -13.35 21.87 -4.96
N ASP A 388 -14.48 22.41 -5.40
CA ASP A 388 -15.65 21.60 -5.78
C ASP A 388 -15.39 20.89 -7.12
N ASP A 389 -14.73 21.56 -8.08
CA ASP A 389 -14.30 20.95 -9.34
C ASP A 389 -13.29 19.81 -9.10
N VAL A 390 -12.34 20.01 -8.17
CA VAL A 390 -11.38 18.97 -7.79
C VAL A 390 -12.05 17.76 -7.13
N GLU A 391 -13.04 17.97 -6.27
CA GLU A 391 -13.77 16.87 -5.62
C GLU A 391 -14.61 16.09 -6.63
N ALA A 392 -15.34 16.80 -7.52
CA ALA A 392 -16.10 16.17 -8.59
C ALA A 392 -15.21 15.38 -9.56
N PHE A 393 -14.06 15.92 -9.93
CA PHE A 393 -13.04 15.22 -10.73
C PHE A 393 -12.53 13.94 -10.04
N ALA A 394 -12.25 14.02 -8.73
CA ALA A 394 -11.78 12.85 -7.99
C ALA A 394 -12.85 11.75 -7.92
N ASP A 395 -14.13 12.11 -7.73
CA ASP A 395 -15.26 11.17 -7.76
C ASP A 395 -15.40 10.49 -9.11
N GLU A 396 -15.36 11.25 -10.21
CA GLU A 396 -15.47 10.75 -11.56
C GLU A 396 -14.31 9.79 -11.87
N VAL A 397 -13.06 10.19 -11.61
CA VAL A 397 -11.87 9.35 -11.81
C VAL A 397 -11.95 8.06 -11.00
N CYS A 398 -12.34 8.14 -9.73
CA CYS A 398 -12.44 6.95 -8.88
C CYS A 398 -13.56 6.01 -9.34
N LYS A 399 -14.67 6.53 -9.84
CA LYS A 399 -15.78 5.75 -10.36
C LYS A 399 -15.42 5.03 -11.66
N GLU A 400 -14.75 5.72 -12.60
CA GLU A 400 -14.45 5.18 -13.92
C GLU A 400 -13.18 4.34 -13.97
N HIS A 401 -12.14 4.75 -13.24
CA HIS A 401 -10.81 4.16 -13.33
C HIS A 401 -10.33 3.56 -12.02
N GLY A 402 -11.03 3.78 -10.90
CA GLY A 402 -10.59 3.43 -9.56
C GLY A 402 -9.65 4.48 -8.95
N VAL A 403 -9.33 4.33 -7.67
CA VAL A 403 -8.45 5.26 -6.94
C VAL A 403 -7.04 5.25 -7.54
N PRO A 404 -6.49 6.40 -7.98
CA PRO A 404 -5.13 6.46 -8.49
C PRO A 404 -4.09 5.95 -7.48
N ASP A 405 -3.12 5.20 -7.97
CA ASP A 405 -2.00 4.73 -7.14
C ASP A 405 -0.98 5.83 -6.89
N ILE A 406 -0.85 6.75 -7.86
CA ILE A 406 0.06 7.89 -7.79
C ILE A 406 -0.70 9.15 -8.19
N VAL A 407 -0.58 10.20 -7.39
CA VAL A 407 -1.16 11.53 -7.66
C VAL A 407 -0.04 12.54 -7.78
N VAL A 408 0.06 13.21 -8.93
CA VAL A 408 1.10 14.22 -9.22
C VAL A 408 0.45 15.60 -9.30
N ASN A 409 0.58 16.38 -8.25
CA ASN A 409 0.12 17.75 -8.14
C ASN A 409 1.19 18.67 -8.75
N ASN A 410 1.07 18.90 -10.07
CA ASN A 410 2.05 19.67 -10.85
C ASN A 410 1.49 21.01 -11.34
N ALA A 411 0.18 21.16 -11.46
CA ALA A 411 -0.43 22.40 -11.91
C ALA A 411 0.14 23.62 -11.15
N GLY A 412 0.44 24.68 -11.88
CA GLY A 412 0.98 25.88 -11.27
C GLY A 412 1.33 26.96 -12.27
N VAL A 413 1.34 28.19 -11.80
CA VAL A 413 1.59 29.40 -12.60
C VAL A 413 2.79 30.18 -12.09
N GLY A 414 3.48 30.85 -13.03
CA GLY A 414 4.56 31.77 -12.72
C GLY A 414 4.02 33.18 -12.45
N HIS A 415 4.75 33.92 -11.61
CA HIS A 415 4.51 35.35 -11.38
C HIS A 415 5.84 36.05 -11.12
N ALA A 416 6.01 37.23 -11.67
CA ALA A 416 7.13 38.12 -11.41
C ALA A 416 6.69 39.60 -11.29
N GLY A 417 6.98 40.20 -10.14
CA GLY A 417 6.69 41.59 -9.80
C GLY A 417 7.16 41.89 -8.38
N ARG A 418 7.51 43.15 -8.08
CA ARG A 418 7.76 43.54 -6.70
C ARG A 418 6.46 43.45 -5.92
N PHE A 419 6.50 43.16 -4.65
CA PHE A 419 5.32 43.05 -3.78
C PHE A 419 4.41 44.28 -3.87
N ILE A 420 5.02 45.47 -3.79
CA ILE A 420 4.30 46.76 -3.82
C ILE A 420 3.67 47.07 -5.19
N ASP A 421 4.09 46.42 -6.26
CA ASP A 421 3.58 46.62 -7.63
C ASP A 421 2.65 45.46 -8.07
N THR A 422 2.41 44.48 -7.20
CA THR A 422 1.59 43.30 -7.48
C THR A 422 0.17 43.52 -6.95
N PRO A 423 -0.87 43.58 -7.82
CA PRO A 423 -2.25 43.65 -7.37
C PRO A 423 -2.63 42.45 -6.46
N ALA A 424 -3.53 42.71 -5.50
CA ALA A 424 -3.99 41.65 -4.57
C ALA A 424 -4.54 40.43 -5.32
N GLN A 425 -5.33 40.67 -6.38
CA GLN A 425 -5.93 39.59 -7.18
C GLN A 425 -4.87 38.70 -7.86
N GLU A 426 -3.71 39.25 -8.25
CA GLU A 426 -2.63 38.45 -8.80
C GLU A 426 -1.89 37.64 -7.73
N TRP A 427 -1.75 38.24 -6.53
CA TRP A 427 -1.22 37.53 -5.38
C TRP A 427 -2.11 36.35 -5.01
N ASP A 428 -3.42 36.56 -4.86
CA ASP A 428 -4.40 35.54 -4.53
C ASP A 428 -4.42 34.44 -5.59
N ARG A 429 -4.50 34.79 -6.89
CA ARG A 429 -4.44 33.83 -7.99
C ARG A 429 -3.23 32.90 -7.92
N VAL A 430 -2.06 33.43 -7.58
CA VAL A 430 -0.83 32.59 -7.46
C VAL A 430 -0.93 31.63 -6.27
N LEU A 431 -1.48 32.08 -5.16
CA LEU A 431 -1.68 31.23 -3.98
C LEU A 431 -2.77 30.18 -4.24
N ASP A 432 -3.89 30.57 -4.80
CA ASP A 432 -5.04 29.67 -5.07
C ASP A 432 -4.63 28.53 -6.00
N ILE A 433 -3.87 28.81 -7.07
CA ILE A 433 -3.44 27.78 -7.99
C ILE A 433 -2.26 26.98 -7.42
N ASN A 434 -1.18 27.66 -6.97
CA ASN A 434 0.08 26.96 -6.64
C ASN A 434 0.06 26.24 -5.29
N LEU A 435 -0.70 26.74 -4.33
CA LEU A 435 -0.87 26.16 -2.99
C LEU A 435 -2.26 25.55 -2.84
N GLY A 436 -3.32 26.32 -3.08
CA GLY A 436 -4.70 25.87 -2.98
C GLY A 436 -4.95 24.63 -3.81
N GLY A 437 -4.54 24.65 -5.10
CA GLY A 437 -4.67 23.49 -5.99
C GLY A 437 -3.96 22.23 -5.48
N VAL A 438 -2.78 22.37 -4.89
CA VAL A 438 -2.07 21.23 -4.26
C VAL A 438 -2.85 20.72 -3.04
N VAL A 439 -3.36 21.62 -2.20
CA VAL A 439 -4.13 21.26 -1.00
C VAL A 439 -5.45 20.58 -1.39
N ASN A 440 -6.17 21.12 -2.37
CA ASN A 440 -7.43 20.58 -2.86
C ASN A 440 -7.24 19.15 -3.39
N CYS A 441 -6.27 18.94 -4.29
CA CYS A 441 -5.95 17.61 -4.83
C CYS A 441 -5.48 16.63 -3.74
N CYS A 442 -4.63 17.08 -2.80
CA CYS A 442 -4.21 16.24 -1.68
C CYS A 442 -5.40 15.84 -0.81
N ARG A 443 -6.33 16.76 -0.51
CA ARG A 443 -7.52 16.47 0.29
C ARG A 443 -8.41 15.46 -0.42
N ALA A 444 -8.71 15.66 -1.68
CA ALA A 444 -9.57 14.79 -2.46
C ALA A 444 -9.00 13.35 -2.58
N PHE A 445 -7.71 13.19 -2.86
CA PHE A 445 -7.15 11.87 -3.11
C PHE A 445 -6.53 11.19 -1.89
N ALA A 446 -6.01 11.93 -0.90
CA ALA A 446 -5.41 11.30 0.28
C ALA A 446 -6.45 10.51 1.09
N CYS A 447 -7.66 11.05 1.30
CA CYS A 447 -8.73 10.32 1.99
C CYS A 447 -9.05 9.00 1.27
N ARG A 448 -9.23 9.04 -0.05
CA ARG A 448 -9.53 7.86 -0.88
C ARG A 448 -8.39 6.82 -0.88
N LEU A 449 -7.13 7.28 -0.85
CA LEU A 449 -5.96 6.40 -0.71
C LEU A 449 -5.91 5.73 0.67
N VAL A 450 -6.21 6.48 1.73
CA VAL A 450 -6.29 5.94 3.11
C VAL A 450 -7.41 4.90 3.21
N GLU A 451 -8.60 5.22 2.72
CA GLU A 451 -9.75 4.31 2.70
C GLU A 451 -9.47 3.03 1.91
N ARG A 452 -8.78 3.14 0.78
CA ARG A 452 -8.35 1.97 0.00
C ARG A 452 -7.41 1.03 0.78
N GLY A 453 -6.60 1.56 1.69
CA GLY A 453 -5.74 0.80 2.61
C GLY A 453 -4.57 0.03 1.97
N THR A 454 -4.30 0.22 0.67
CA THR A 454 -3.22 -0.49 -0.05
C THR A 454 -2.00 0.39 -0.33
N GLY A 455 -1.88 1.51 0.42
CA GLY A 455 -0.82 2.49 0.22
C GLY A 455 -1.03 3.33 -1.05
N GLY A 456 0.02 4.00 -1.51
CA GLY A 456 0.02 4.86 -2.68
C GLY A 456 1.17 5.87 -2.64
N HIS A 457 1.13 6.85 -3.57
CA HIS A 457 2.16 7.88 -3.58
C HIS A 457 1.61 9.24 -4.05
N ILE A 458 1.95 10.30 -3.33
CA ILE A 458 1.65 11.67 -3.74
C ILE A 458 2.94 12.39 -4.13
N VAL A 459 2.91 13.15 -5.21
CA VAL A 459 4.00 14.02 -5.64
C VAL A 459 3.51 15.45 -5.67
N ASN A 460 4.14 16.33 -4.90
CA ASN A 460 3.87 17.76 -4.93
C ASN A 460 5.02 18.51 -5.60
N VAL A 461 4.71 19.23 -6.68
CA VAL A 461 5.73 20.00 -7.40
C VAL A 461 5.85 21.41 -6.81
N ALA A 462 6.87 21.57 -5.95
CA ALA A 462 7.29 22.85 -5.41
C ALA A 462 8.23 23.59 -6.42
N SER A 463 9.35 24.11 -5.96
CA SER A 463 10.39 24.76 -6.79
C SER A 463 11.67 24.93 -5.96
N ALA A 464 12.81 25.07 -6.60
CA ALA A 464 14.04 25.59 -5.99
C ALA A 464 13.87 26.99 -5.38
N ALA A 465 12.88 27.75 -5.87
CA ALA A 465 12.47 29.03 -5.28
C ALA A 465 11.93 28.93 -3.83
N ALA A 466 11.57 27.73 -3.38
CA ALA A 466 11.20 27.48 -1.99
C ALA A 466 12.39 27.63 -1.01
N PHE A 467 13.62 27.54 -1.51
CA PHE A 467 14.83 27.52 -0.68
C PHE A 467 15.54 28.88 -0.56
N ALA A 468 15.21 29.82 -1.42
CA ALA A 468 15.94 31.09 -1.47
C ALA A 468 14.99 32.28 -1.66
N PRO A 469 15.22 33.40 -0.97
CA PRO A 469 14.52 34.63 -1.24
C PRO A 469 14.96 35.18 -2.60
N LEU A 470 14.02 35.44 -3.50
CA LEU A 470 14.25 36.02 -4.81
C LEU A 470 13.45 37.31 -4.95
N GLN A 471 14.17 38.43 -5.22
CA GLN A 471 13.49 39.70 -5.48
C GLN A 471 12.53 39.55 -6.68
N SER A 472 11.41 40.26 -6.64
CA SER A 472 10.38 40.24 -7.67
C SER A 472 9.67 38.89 -7.90
N LEU A 473 9.89 37.88 -7.03
CA LEU A 473 9.20 36.57 -7.09
C LEU A 473 8.44 36.27 -5.77
N ASN A 474 8.06 37.29 -5.01
CA ASN A 474 7.55 37.12 -3.65
C ASN A 474 6.37 36.13 -3.57
N ALA A 475 5.27 36.37 -4.32
CA ALA A 475 4.12 35.47 -4.33
C ALA A 475 4.50 34.03 -4.75
N TYR A 476 5.32 33.90 -5.80
CA TYR A 476 5.76 32.59 -6.28
C TYR A 476 6.62 31.84 -5.23
N CYS A 477 7.64 32.49 -4.67
CA CYS A 477 8.49 31.89 -3.65
C CYS A 477 7.69 31.48 -2.42
N THR A 478 6.77 32.36 -1.97
CA THR A 478 5.88 32.09 -0.84
C THR A 478 5.02 30.87 -1.10
N SER A 479 4.34 30.80 -2.25
CA SER A 479 3.50 29.65 -2.61
C SER A 479 4.30 28.34 -2.64
N LYS A 480 5.51 28.35 -3.23
CA LYS A 480 6.32 27.13 -3.36
C LYS A 480 7.00 26.74 -2.05
N ALA A 481 7.33 27.67 -1.17
CA ALA A 481 7.78 27.39 0.19
C ALA A 481 6.66 26.80 1.05
N ALA A 482 5.44 27.29 0.89
CA ALA A 482 4.26 26.73 1.56
C ALA A 482 3.98 25.29 1.10
N VAL A 483 4.03 25.00 -0.20
CA VAL A 483 3.90 23.63 -0.74
C VAL A 483 4.98 22.70 -0.17
N TYR A 484 6.22 23.20 -0.05
CA TYR A 484 7.31 22.41 0.52
C TYR A 484 7.01 21.99 1.97
N MET A 485 6.65 22.96 2.84
CA MET A 485 6.37 22.67 4.24
C MET A 485 5.10 21.85 4.42
N PHE A 486 4.02 22.17 3.68
CA PHE A 486 2.78 21.38 3.66
C PHE A 486 3.06 19.92 3.32
N SER A 487 3.90 19.68 2.34
CA SER A 487 4.25 18.32 1.91
C SER A 487 5.03 17.54 2.98
N ASP A 488 5.96 18.20 3.70
CA ASP A 488 6.71 17.55 4.78
C ASP A 488 5.77 17.16 5.96
N CYS A 489 4.81 18.02 6.31
CA CYS A 489 3.80 17.74 7.33
C CYS A 489 2.89 16.56 6.89
N LEU A 490 2.30 16.67 5.69
CA LEU A 490 1.39 15.66 5.17
C LEU A 490 2.06 14.30 5.00
N ARG A 491 3.36 14.25 4.63
CA ARG A 491 4.10 13.00 4.57
C ARG A 491 4.13 12.28 5.90
N ALA A 492 4.33 13.01 7.00
CA ALA A 492 4.36 12.44 8.34
C ALA A 492 3.00 11.86 8.74
N GLU A 493 1.90 12.54 8.36
CA GLU A 493 0.54 12.08 8.63
C GLU A 493 0.18 10.82 7.83
N LEU A 494 0.56 10.76 6.56
CA LEU A 494 0.22 9.66 5.64
C LEU A 494 1.13 8.43 5.78
N ASP A 495 2.23 8.53 6.52
CA ASP A 495 3.19 7.42 6.67
C ASP A 495 2.53 6.18 7.25
N ALA A 496 1.69 6.34 8.27
CA ALA A 496 0.97 5.23 8.91
C ALA A 496 0.09 4.43 7.92
N ALA A 497 -0.51 5.11 6.94
CA ALA A 497 -1.32 4.48 5.88
C ALA A 497 -0.48 3.88 4.73
N GLY A 498 0.86 3.89 4.83
CA GLY A 498 1.74 3.39 3.77
C GLY A 498 1.74 4.26 2.51
N ILE A 499 1.28 5.50 2.60
CA ILE A 499 1.26 6.44 1.48
C ILE A 499 2.54 7.27 1.48
N GLY A 500 3.35 7.09 0.43
CA GLY A 500 4.54 7.89 0.22
C GLY A 500 4.19 9.31 -0.24
N LEU A 501 5.06 10.28 0.08
CA LEU A 501 4.95 11.61 -0.49
C LEU A 501 6.31 12.14 -0.89
N THR A 502 6.43 12.66 -2.11
CA THR A 502 7.64 13.27 -2.64
C THR A 502 7.41 14.74 -2.96
N THR A 503 8.19 15.61 -2.33
CA THR A 503 8.26 17.02 -2.73
C THR A 503 9.32 17.18 -3.81
N VAL A 504 8.92 17.58 -5.00
CA VAL A 504 9.84 17.83 -6.11
C VAL A 504 10.15 19.32 -6.21
N CYS A 505 11.42 19.66 -6.28
CA CYS A 505 11.89 21.05 -6.32
C CYS A 505 12.71 21.32 -7.60
N PRO A 506 12.05 21.59 -8.74
CA PRO A 506 12.73 21.95 -9.96
C PRO A 506 13.41 23.33 -9.82
N GLY A 507 14.62 23.44 -10.35
CA GLY A 507 15.20 24.74 -10.69
C GLY A 507 14.66 25.22 -12.05
N PRO A 508 15.37 26.13 -12.74
CA PRO A 508 14.96 26.58 -14.06
C PRO A 508 14.94 25.40 -15.07
N VAL A 509 13.75 25.05 -15.53
CA VAL A 509 13.49 24.03 -16.57
C VAL A 509 12.89 24.75 -17.78
N HIS A 510 13.37 24.43 -18.98
CA HIS A 510 12.84 25.03 -20.21
C HIS A 510 11.42 24.52 -20.47
N THR A 511 10.43 25.29 -20.03
CA THR A 511 9.00 25.01 -20.15
C THR A 511 8.23 26.26 -20.55
N ASN A 512 6.95 26.12 -20.84
CA ASN A 512 6.07 27.23 -21.19
C ASN A 512 5.75 28.17 -20.00
N ILE A 513 6.24 27.88 -18.79
CA ILE A 513 5.92 28.65 -17.57
C ILE A 513 6.27 30.15 -17.70
N VAL A 514 7.33 30.49 -18.46
CA VAL A 514 7.70 31.89 -18.70
C VAL A 514 6.69 32.60 -19.60
N ASN A 515 6.10 31.87 -20.55
CA ASN A 515 5.10 32.41 -21.47
C ASN A 515 3.75 32.61 -20.78
N THR A 516 3.39 31.76 -19.83
CA THR A 516 2.16 31.82 -19.04
C THR A 516 2.31 32.71 -17.79
N ALA A 517 3.54 33.05 -17.38
CA ALA A 517 3.81 33.89 -16.23
C ALA A 517 3.32 35.32 -16.48
N ARG A 518 2.71 35.94 -15.47
CA ARG A 518 2.35 37.36 -15.47
C ARG A 518 3.49 38.17 -14.86
N PHE A 519 3.84 39.26 -15.55
CA PHE A 519 4.91 40.20 -15.15
C PHE A 519 4.31 41.54 -14.79
N ASN A 520 4.40 41.92 -13.52
CA ASN A 520 3.93 43.22 -13.04
C ASN A 520 5.10 44.22 -12.98
N ALA A 521 4.83 45.42 -13.40
CA ALA A 521 5.75 46.55 -13.34
C ALA A 521 5.04 47.80 -12.81
N PRO A 522 5.78 48.79 -12.26
CA PRO A 522 5.20 50.05 -11.83
C PRO A 522 4.42 50.72 -12.95
N PRO A 523 3.39 51.53 -12.63
CA PRO A 523 2.69 52.34 -13.60
C PRO A 523 3.67 53.14 -14.49
N GLY A 524 3.45 53.14 -15.80
CA GLY A 524 4.29 53.81 -16.78
C GLY A 524 5.57 53.08 -17.18
N LYS A 525 5.86 51.88 -16.63
CA LYS A 525 7.07 51.10 -16.94
C LYS A 525 6.78 49.72 -17.58
N ALA A 526 5.72 49.60 -18.35
CA ALA A 526 5.33 48.37 -19.06
C ALA A 526 6.44 47.77 -19.94
N SER A 527 7.30 48.63 -20.52
CA SER A 527 8.47 48.20 -21.30
C SER A 527 9.48 47.41 -20.47
N GLN A 528 9.58 47.63 -19.15
CA GLN A 528 10.43 46.87 -18.25
C GLN A 528 9.91 45.44 -18.04
N ALA A 529 8.60 45.26 -17.90
CA ALA A 529 7.98 43.93 -17.80
C ALA A 529 8.28 43.10 -19.06
N SER A 530 8.11 43.67 -20.24
CA SER A 530 8.41 43.02 -21.52
C SER A 530 9.90 42.71 -21.69
N ARG A 531 10.80 43.58 -21.22
CA ARG A 531 12.25 43.37 -21.24
C ARG A 531 12.64 42.23 -20.28
N ARG A 532 12.11 42.19 -19.08
CA ARG A 532 12.31 41.11 -18.08
C ARG A 532 11.82 39.80 -18.63
N ARG A 533 10.62 39.72 -19.20
CA ARG A 533 10.10 38.52 -19.84
C ARG A 533 11.08 37.96 -20.89
N ARG A 534 11.56 38.80 -21.84
CA ARG A 534 12.52 38.39 -22.86
C ARG A 534 13.87 37.91 -22.27
N GLN A 535 14.31 38.51 -21.16
CA GLN A 535 15.53 38.08 -20.49
C GLN A 535 15.37 36.68 -19.88
N TRP A 536 14.23 36.43 -19.26
CA TRP A 536 13.89 35.13 -18.69
C TRP A 536 13.73 34.07 -19.78
N GLU A 537 13.05 34.36 -20.88
CA GLU A 537 12.93 33.49 -22.04
C GLU A 537 14.32 33.07 -22.56
N LYS A 538 15.24 34.02 -22.74
CA LYS A 538 16.63 33.74 -23.16
C LYS A 538 17.39 32.90 -22.15
N LEU A 539 17.25 33.18 -20.84
CA LEU A 539 17.91 32.44 -19.77
C LEU A 539 17.43 30.98 -19.72
N PHE A 540 16.15 30.77 -19.83
CA PHE A 540 15.55 29.44 -19.81
C PHE A 540 15.85 28.67 -21.11
N ALA A 541 15.81 29.34 -22.28
CA ALA A 541 16.18 28.75 -23.57
C ALA A 541 17.65 28.33 -23.65
N ALA A 542 18.56 29.14 -23.08
CA ALA A 542 19.99 28.84 -23.05
C ALA A 542 20.32 27.60 -22.20
N ARG A 543 19.41 27.19 -21.29
CA ARG A 543 19.58 26.02 -20.45
C ARG A 543 19.07 24.77 -21.17
N ARG A 544 19.97 23.83 -21.44
CA ARG A 544 19.67 22.52 -22.06
C ARG A 544 19.03 21.54 -21.08
N PHE A 545 18.19 22.01 -20.12
CA PHE A 545 17.49 21.17 -19.16
C PHE A 545 15.99 21.16 -19.49
N GLY A 546 15.58 20.19 -20.30
CA GLY A 546 14.18 20.04 -20.73
C GLY A 546 13.29 19.37 -19.67
N PRO A 547 11.97 19.45 -19.84
CA PRO A 547 10.98 18.87 -18.96
C PRO A 547 11.10 17.34 -18.85
N GLU A 548 11.64 16.65 -19.87
CA GLU A 548 11.83 15.21 -19.86
C GLU A 548 12.83 14.75 -18.77
N LYS A 549 13.86 15.54 -18.51
CA LYS A 549 14.82 15.28 -17.43
C LYS A 549 14.17 15.45 -16.06
N ALA A 550 13.29 16.43 -15.93
CA ALA A 550 12.50 16.63 -14.71
C ALA A 550 11.53 15.45 -14.50
N ALA A 551 10.82 15.03 -15.52
CA ALA A 551 9.92 13.89 -15.50
C ALA A 551 10.63 12.60 -15.05
N LYS A 552 11.78 12.28 -15.64
CA LYS A 552 12.60 11.12 -15.21
C LYS A 552 13.03 11.21 -13.74
N ALA A 553 13.34 12.41 -13.26
CA ALA A 553 13.70 12.62 -11.85
C ALA A 553 12.50 12.42 -10.92
N ILE A 554 11.29 12.85 -11.32
CA ILE A 554 10.02 12.64 -10.60
C ILE A 554 9.75 11.14 -10.51
N VAL A 555 9.70 10.44 -11.64
CA VAL A 555 9.43 9.00 -11.72
C VAL A 555 10.42 8.20 -10.87
N SER A 556 11.72 8.50 -10.97
CA SER A 556 12.74 7.86 -10.14
C SER A 556 12.59 8.17 -8.64
N ALA A 557 12.07 9.33 -8.27
CA ALA A 557 11.85 9.69 -6.88
C ALA A 557 10.66 8.92 -6.29
N VAL A 558 9.61 8.72 -7.06
CA VAL A 558 8.46 7.87 -6.70
C VAL A 558 8.91 6.43 -6.48
N GLN A 559 9.63 5.82 -7.45
CA GLN A 559 10.16 4.45 -7.33
C GLN A 559 10.99 4.22 -6.05
N LYS A 560 11.70 5.26 -5.60
CA LYS A 560 12.60 5.20 -4.44
C LYS A 560 11.97 5.75 -3.16
N ASN A 561 10.71 6.12 -3.20
CA ASN A 561 9.97 6.79 -2.11
C ASN A 561 10.80 7.91 -1.44
N LYS A 562 11.41 8.78 -2.24
CA LYS A 562 12.23 9.87 -1.72
C LYS A 562 11.36 10.98 -1.15
N PRO A 563 11.59 11.46 0.09
CA PRO A 563 10.77 12.52 0.67
C PRO A 563 10.89 13.84 -0.09
N MET A 564 12.09 14.13 -0.62
CA MET A 564 12.37 15.36 -1.36
C MET A 564 13.32 15.13 -2.51
N ARG A 565 13.11 15.83 -3.64
CA ARG A 565 13.92 15.71 -4.86
C ARG A 565 14.18 17.07 -5.50
N PRO A 566 15.36 17.70 -5.26
CA PRO A 566 15.85 18.74 -6.16
C PRO A 566 16.12 18.16 -7.55
N VAL A 567 15.85 18.91 -8.62
CA VAL A 567 15.89 18.33 -9.97
C VAL A 567 17.07 18.86 -10.79
N THR A 568 17.46 20.13 -10.61
CA THR A 568 18.59 20.71 -11.33
C THR A 568 19.80 20.91 -10.41
N PRO A 569 21.03 21.03 -10.95
CA PRO A 569 22.21 21.30 -10.13
C PRO A 569 22.05 22.52 -9.23
N GLU A 570 21.42 23.58 -9.74
CA GLU A 570 21.16 24.80 -8.95
C GLU A 570 20.17 24.56 -7.81
N ALA A 571 19.17 23.69 -8.02
CA ALA A 571 18.24 23.32 -6.95
C ALA A 571 18.95 22.59 -5.81
N TYR A 572 19.92 21.72 -6.13
CA TYR A 572 20.77 21.08 -5.12
C TYR A 572 21.65 22.09 -4.38
N LEU A 573 22.26 23.03 -5.13
CA LEU A 573 23.10 24.07 -4.52
C LEU A 573 22.26 24.96 -3.60
N LEU A 574 21.12 25.45 -4.06
CA LEU A 574 20.22 26.30 -3.27
C LEU A 574 19.72 25.57 -2.02
N TYR A 575 19.34 24.30 -2.15
CA TYR A 575 18.95 23.49 -1.02
C TYR A 575 20.08 23.34 0.00
N GLY A 576 21.29 22.95 -0.43
CA GLY A 576 22.45 22.82 0.45
C GLY A 576 22.79 24.14 1.13
N THR A 577 22.82 25.25 0.37
CA THR A 577 23.12 26.58 0.92
C THR A 577 22.03 27.04 1.90
N SER A 578 20.76 26.74 1.64
CA SER A 578 19.67 27.10 2.58
C SER A 578 19.79 26.41 3.93
N ARG A 579 20.42 25.25 3.99
CA ARG A 579 20.63 24.48 5.24
C ARG A 579 21.92 24.85 5.95
N LEU A 580 23.00 25.09 5.19
CA LEU A 580 24.35 25.30 5.75
C LEU A 580 24.70 26.79 5.93
N ALA A 581 24.24 27.67 5.06
CA ALA A 581 24.58 29.09 5.05
C ALA A 581 23.40 29.99 4.62
N PRO A 582 22.27 30.00 5.37
CA PRO A 582 21.06 30.75 4.98
C PRO A 582 21.31 32.25 4.87
N GLN A 583 22.27 32.80 5.62
CA GLN A 583 22.63 34.24 5.55
C GLN A 583 23.25 34.60 4.20
N ALA A 584 23.99 33.70 3.57
CA ALA A 584 24.56 33.94 2.23
C ALA A 584 23.44 34.15 1.19
N LEU A 585 22.37 33.36 1.25
CA LEU A 585 21.20 33.52 0.37
C LEU A 585 20.47 34.84 0.61
N ARG A 586 20.30 35.24 1.88
CA ARG A 586 19.68 36.51 2.24
C ARG A 586 20.52 37.70 1.75
N SER A 587 21.85 37.61 1.85
CA SER A 587 22.77 38.64 1.36
C SER A 587 22.76 38.73 -0.17
N ALA A 588 22.79 37.57 -0.85
CA ALA A 588 22.70 37.51 -2.32
C ALA A 588 21.37 38.12 -2.82
N ALA A 589 20.25 37.90 -2.11
CA ALA A 589 18.97 38.50 -2.47
C ALA A 589 18.98 40.03 -2.43
N ARG A 590 19.76 40.66 -1.54
CA ARG A 590 19.90 42.13 -1.47
C ARG A 590 20.66 42.72 -2.64
N GLY A 591 21.57 41.97 -3.23
CA GLY A 591 22.38 42.40 -4.39
C GLY A 591 21.71 42.19 -5.74
N GLN A 592 20.59 41.50 -5.81
CA GLN A 592 19.83 41.26 -7.03
C GLN A 592 19.00 42.50 -7.38
N VAL A 593 19.64 43.54 -7.83
CA VAL A 593 18.97 44.64 -8.53
C VAL A 593 18.70 44.18 -9.95
N MET A 594 17.57 43.56 -10.17
CA MET A 594 17.01 43.34 -11.52
C MET A 594 15.97 44.36 -11.88
#